data_f116cef37bc3d3dfaca43e95e8be02a7
#
_entry.id   f116cef37bc3d3dfaca43e95e8be02a7
#
_cell.length_a   1.000
_cell.length_b   1.000
_cell.length_c   1.000
_cell.angle_alpha   90.00
_cell.angle_beta   90.00
_cell.angle_gamma   90.00
#
_symmetry.space_group_name_H-M   'P 1'
#
loop_
_entity.id
_entity.type
_entity.pdbx_description
1 polymer ?
#
loop_
_entity_poly.entity_id
_entity_poly.type
_entity_poly.pdbx_seq_one_letter_code
_entity_poly.pdbx_strand_id
1 'polypeptide(L)'
;VKEPRDIFTLKYFAELINSCDFDYVEVLDPHSPVSEALINNIRVDNGGEYIEKVLKELGEDVIVYYPDNGAHKKYTSFITQPACYGVKKRDWATGKILGLDIMLNGIDIKNKTILMVDDIIAYGGSMFYGAKALKELGCGDIYIYATHVENSILEGELIDSGLFKKIFTTGSLFNK
;
A
#
# COMPACT_ATOMS: atom_id res chain seq x y z
N VAL A 1 -15.55 -9.58 5.73
CA VAL A 1 -16.99 -9.84 5.55
C VAL A 1 -17.72 -8.56 5.89
N LYS A 2 -18.32 -7.90 4.88
CA LYS A 2 -19.00 -6.60 5.05
C LYS A 2 -20.51 -6.75 5.18
N GLU A 3 -21.06 -7.79 4.57
CA GLU A 3 -22.48 -8.08 4.55
C GLU A 3 -22.78 -9.45 5.18
N PRO A 4 -23.99 -9.67 5.74
CA PRO A 4 -24.34 -10.95 6.39
C PRO A 4 -24.27 -12.18 5.49
N ARG A 5 -24.24 -12.00 4.16
CA ARG A 5 -24.13 -13.07 3.16
C ARG A 5 -22.74 -13.21 2.55
N ASP A 6 -21.80 -12.38 2.94
CA ASP A 6 -20.43 -12.46 2.44
C ASP A 6 -19.75 -13.71 2.98
N ILE A 7 -19.03 -14.39 2.10
CA ILE A 7 -18.21 -15.54 2.45
C ILE A 7 -16.78 -15.05 2.72
N PHE A 8 -16.17 -15.51 3.80
CA PHE A 8 -14.77 -15.26 4.09
C PHE A 8 -13.89 -16.18 3.24
N THR A 9 -13.68 -15.80 1.98
CA THR A 9 -13.01 -16.62 0.95
C THR A 9 -11.59 -17.01 1.30
N LEU A 10 -10.84 -16.15 2.01
CA LEU A 10 -9.47 -16.45 2.44
C LEU A 10 -9.40 -17.74 3.27
N LYS A 11 -10.43 -18.03 4.10
CA LYS A 11 -10.46 -19.26 4.88
C LYS A 11 -10.45 -20.51 3.98
N TYR A 12 -11.31 -20.53 2.97
CA TYR A 12 -11.40 -21.67 2.04
C TYR A 12 -10.18 -21.78 1.15
N PHE A 13 -9.60 -20.67 0.74
CA PHE A 13 -8.34 -20.64 -0.01
C PHE A 13 -7.18 -21.20 0.83
N ALA A 14 -7.10 -20.83 2.11
CA ALA A 14 -6.12 -21.38 3.03
C ALA A 14 -6.31 -22.89 3.25
N GLU A 15 -7.55 -23.38 3.38
CA GLU A 15 -7.85 -24.81 3.48
C GLU A 15 -7.35 -25.57 2.23
N LEU A 16 -7.51 -25.01 1.04
CA LEU A 16 -6.99 -25.56 -0.21
C LEU A 16 -5.46 -25.67 -0.20
N ILE A 17 -4.76 -24.58 0.18
CA ILE A 17 -3.30 -24.58 0.31
C ILE A 17 -2.84 -25.64 1.32
N ASN A 18 -3.49 -25.67 2.50
CA ASN A 18 -3.15 -26.60 3.57
C ASN A 18 -3.37 -28.09 3.15
N SER A 19 -4.35 -28.35 2.27
CA SER A 19 -4.59 -29.69 1.74
C SER A 19 -3.50 -30.20 0.80
N CYS A 20 -2.66 -29.33 0.28
CA CYS A 20 -1.52 -29.70 -0.56
C CYS A 20 -0.33 -30.23 0.24
N ASP A 21 -0.34 -30.11 1.56
CA ASP A 21 0.67 -30.62 2.49
C ASP A 21 2.11 -30.19 2.14
N PHE A 22 2.27 -28.91 1.82
CA PHE A 22 3.58 -28.32 1.52
C PHE A 22 4.46 -28.28 2.77
N ASP A 23 5.77 -28.50 2.60
CA ASP A 23 6.76 -28.34 3.67
C ASP A 23 6.74 -26.93 4.24
N TYR A 24 6.58 -25.92 3.39
CA TYR A 24 6.33 -24.54 3.76
C TYR A 24 5.62 -23.75 2.65
N VAL A 25 4.97 -22.67 3.02
CA VAL A 25 4.34 -21.70 2.10
C VAL A 25 4.97 -20.35 2.32
N GLU A 26 5.59 -19.78 1.30
CA GLU A 26 6.19 -18.45 1.37
C GLU A 26 5.26 -17.41 0.76
N VAL A 27 5.03 -16.32 1.49
CA VAL A 27 4.14 -15.23 1.07
C VAL A 27 4.87 -13.90 1.19
N LEU A 28 4.94 -13.18 0.09
CA LEU A 28 5.54 -11.85 0.05
C LEU A 28 4.46 -10.81 0.37
N ASP A 29 4.67 -10.05 1.43
CA ASP A 29 3.94 -8.84 1.82
C ASP A 29 2.39 -9.00 1.84
N PRO A 30 1.86 -9.99 2.57
CA PRO A 30 0.42 -10.25 2.58
C PRO A 30 -0.38 -9.04 3.09
N HIS A 31 -1.51 -8.75 2.47
CA HIS A 31 -2.38 -7.63 2.84
C HIS A 31 -2.91 -7.74 4.28
N SER A 32 -3.03 -8.93 4.80
CA SER A 32 -3.60 -9.16 6.13
C SER A 32 -2.82 -10.24 6.89
N PRO A 33 -2.53 -10.03 8.20
CA PRO A 33 -1.92 -11.05 9.04
C PRO A 33 -2.83 -12.27 9.27
N VAL A 34 -4.08 -12.21 8.83
CA VAL A 34 -5.00 -13.36 8.92
C VAL A 34 -4.52 -14.54 8.06
N SER A 35 -3.80 -14.28 6.96
CA SER A 35 -3.16 -15.36 6.18
C SER A 35 -2.17 -16.18 7.01
N GLU A 36 -1.41 -15.53 7.90
CA GLU A 36 -0.46 -16.19 8.80
C GLU A 36 -1.16 -17.12 9.80
N ALA A 37 -2.37 -16.75 10.24
CA ALA A 37 -3.16 -17.56 11.17
C ALA A 37 -3.86 -18.75 10.51
N LEU A 38 -4.07 -18.70 9.19
CA LEU A 38 -4.87 -19.71 8.47
C LEU A 38 -4.03 -20.71 7.67
N ILE A 39 -2.83 -20.33 7.23
CA ILE A 39 -1.96 -21.14 6.38
C ILE A 39 -0.92 -21.85 7.24
N ASN A 40 -0.85 -23.17 7.13
CA ASN A 40 0.14 -23.98 7.83
C ASN A 40 1.56 -23.72 7.29
N ASN A 41 2.57 -23.79 8.16
CA ASN A 41 3.98 -23.68 7.81
C ASN A 41 4.31 -22.42 6.98
N ILE A 42 3.55 -21.32 7.18
CA ILE A 42 3.73 -20.06 6.44
C ILE A 42 5.04 -19.37 6.85
N ARG A 43 5.71 -18.82 5.86
CA ARG A 43 6.83 -17.88 6.02
C ARG A 43 6.45 -16.57 5.34
N VAL A 44 6.50 -15.48 6.07
CA VAL A 44 6.15 -14.16 5.53
C VAL A 44 7.42 -13.33 5.34
N ASP A 45 7.62 -12.86 4.10
CA ASP A 45 8.53 -11.78 3.78
C ASP A 45 7.72 -10.48 3.75
N ASN A 46 8.12 -9.47 4.52
CA ASN A 46 7.43 -8.19 4.63
C ASN A 46 7.76 -7.19 3.51
N GLY A 47 8.56 -7.59 2.53
CA GLY A 47 8.96 -6.73 1.41
C GLY A 47 9.94 -5.61 1.78
N GLY A 48 10.44 -5.57 3.00
CA GLY A 48 11.30 -4.47 3.48
C GLY A 48 12.56 -4.24 2.65
N GLU A 49 13.19 -5.30 2.16
CA GLU A 49 14.38 -5.19 1.30
C GLU A 49 14.11 -4.46 -0.03
N TYR A 50 12.92 -4.64 -0.59
CA TYR A 50 12.54 -3.95 -1.84
C TYR A 50 12.35 -2.46 -1.59
N ILE A 51 11.67 -2.11 -0.49
CA ILE A 51 11.42 -0.71 -0.12
C ILE A 51 12.76 -0.01 0.21
N GLU A 52 13.66 -0.69 0.92
CA GLU A 52 14.99 -0.15 1.24
C GLU A 52 15.81 0.16 -0.01
N LYS A 53 15.74 -0.69 -1.06
CA LYS A 53 16.39 -0.44 -2.34
C LYS A 53 15.84 0.83 -3.01
N VAL A 54 14.51 1.02 -2.98
CA VAL A 54 13.87 2.22 -3.52
C VAL A 54 14.28 3.47 -2.73
N LEU A 55 14.28 3.41 -1.41
CA LEU A 55 14.71 4.53 -0.57
C LEU A 55 16.17 4.91 -0.83
N LYS A 56 17.06 3.93 -1.02
CA LYS A 56 18.46 4.18 -1.41
C LYS A 56 18.58 4.84 -2.79
N GLU A 57 17.73 4.47 -3.77
CA GLU A 57 17.69 5.10 -5.11
C GLU A 57 17.22 6.55 -5.02
N LEU A 58 16.25 6.85 -4.15
CA LEU A 58 15.67 8.19 -4.01
C LEU A 58 16.48 9.15 -3.13
N GLY A 59 17.37 8.61 -2.27
CA GLY A 59 18.22 9.39 -1.38
C GLY A 59 17.64 9.61 0.02
N GLU A 60 18.35 10.41 0.84
CA GLU A 60 18.06 10.53 2.27
C GLU A 60 16.88 11.47 2.60
N ASP A 61 16.57 12.45 1.74
CA ASP A 61 15.55 13.48 2.01
C ASP A 61 14.17 13.09 1.46
N VAL A 62 13.76 11.85 1.79
CA VAL A 62 12.48 11.27 1.36
C VAL A 62 11.54 11.18 2.54
N ILE A 63 10.30 11.63 2.35
CA ILE A 63 9.21 11.44 3.29
C ILE A 63 8.33 10.30 2.78
N VAL A 64 7.98 9.37 3.65
CA VAL A 64 7.09 8.25 3.30
C VAL A 64 5.65 8.64 3.54
N TYR A 65 4.78 8.32 2.59
CA TYR A 65 3.34 8.45 2.73
C TYR A 65 2.67 7.09 2.67
N TYR A 66 1.78 6.84 3.62
CA TYR A 66 0.94 5.65 3.65
C TYR A 66 -0.52 6.01 3.32
N PRO A 67 -1.21 5.26 2.45
CA PRO A 67 -2.58 5.60 2.03
C PRO A 67 -3.60 5.49 3.16
N ASP A 68 -3.28 4.75 4.23
CA ASP A 68 -4.11 4.68 5.43
C ASP A 68 -3.30 4.23 6.67
N ASN A 69 -3.98 4.16 7.81
CA ASN A 69 -3.37 3.77 9.08
C ASN A 69 -2.98 2.27 9.14
N GLY A 70 -3.55 1.43 8.29
CA GLY A 70 -3.18 0.01 8.18
C GLY A 70 -1.77 -0.13 7.61
N ALA A 71 -1.54 0.47 6.44
CA ALA A 71 -0.22 0.53 5.82
C ALA A 71 0.81 1.22 6.73
N HIS A 72 0.43 2.35 7.39
CA HIS A 72 1.29 3.02 8.37
C HIS A 72 1.77 2.05 9.47
N LYS A 73 0.86 1.34 10.13
CA LYS A 73 1.23 0.39 11.21
C LYS A 73 2.09 -0.76 10.72
N LYS A 74 1.83 -1.26 9.52
CA LYS A 74 2.55 -2.39 8.92
C LYS A 74 4.01 -2.02 8.65
N TYR A 75 4.25 -0.90 8.00
CA TYR A 75 5.58 -0.55 7.49
C TYR A 75 6.45 0.25 8.46
N THR A 76 5.91 0.97 9.42
CA THR A 76 6.70 1.72 10.41
C THR A 76 7.54 0.85 11.35
N SER A 77 7.32 -0.46 11.36
CA SER A 77 8.17 -1.40 12.11
C SER A 77 9.59 -1.54 11.53
N PHE A 78 9.79 -1.22 10.25
CA PHE A 78 11.07 -1.34 9.56
C PHE A 78 11.44 -0.17 8.64
N ILE A 79 10.52 0.76 8.35
CA ILE A 79 10.81 2.02 7.66
C ILE A 79 10.99 3.12 8.70
N THR A 80 12.17 3.74 8.71
CA THR A 80 12.55 4.75 9.72
C THR A 80 12.46 6.19 9.22
N GLN A 81 12.18 6.41 7.95
CA GLN A 81 12.02 7.74 7.36
C GLN A 81 10.84 8.49 7.99
N PRO A 82 10.88 9.84 8.04
CA PRO A 82 9.73 10.63 8.44
C PRO A 82 8.50 10.24 7.62
N ALA A 83 7.35 10.05 8.29
CA ALA A 83 6.18 9.52 7.63
C ALA A 83 4.89 10.29 7.93
N CYS A 84 4.06 10.45 6.90
CA CYS A 84 2.70 10.94 6.99
C CYS A 84 1.73 9.90 6.42
N TYR A 85 0.44 10.04 6.69
CA TYR A 85 -0.55 9.07 6.21
C TYR A 85 -1.92 9.68 5.95
N GLY A 86 -2.68 9.01 5.07
CA GLY A 86 -4.03 9.40 4.71
C GLY A 86 -5.07 8.97 5.75
N VAL A 87 -6.02 9.87 6.01
CA VAL A 87 -7.20 9.59 6.85
C VAL A 87 -8.44 9.84 6.02
N LYS A 88 -9.16 8.78 5.67
CA LYS A 88 -10.38 8.86 4.89
C LYS A 88 -11.52 9.42 5.75
N LYS A 89 -12.06 10.59 5.37
CA LYS A 89 -13.30 11.11 5.93
C LYS A 89 -14.47 10.30 5.37
N ARG A 90 -15.24 9.69 6.26
CA ARG A 90 -16.43 8.94 5.86
C ARG A 90 -17.68 9.61 6.43
N ASP A 91 -18.72 9.65 5.63
CA ASP A 91 -20.06 9.92 6.12
C ASP A 91 -20.51 8.78 7.02
N TRP A 92 -20.87 9.11 8.25
CA TRP A 92 -21.24 8.10 9.25
C TRP A 92 -22.55 7.36 8.93
N ALA A 93 -23.45 8.00 8.19
CA ALA A 93 -24.75 7.42 7.85
C ALA A 93 -24.68 6.53 6.60
N THR A 94 -23.88 6.91 5.61
CA THR A 94 -23.82 6.22 4.32
C THR A 94 -22.54 5.43 4.10
N GLY A 95 -21.51 5.62 4.94
CA GLY A 95 -20.19 5.04 4.77
C GLY A 95 -19.39 5.60 3.58
N LYS A 96 -19.95 6.55 2.83
CA LYS A 96 -19.28 7.17 1.67
C LYS A 96 -18.04 7.95 2.08
N ILE A 97 -16.99 7.88 1.27
CA ILE A 97 -15.80 8.70 1.45
C ILE A 97 -16.14 10.14 1.01
N LEU A 98 -16.06 11.07 1.95
CA LEU A 98 -16.29 12.51 1.75
C LEU A 98 -15.01 13.27 1.38
N GLY A 99 -13.85 12.69 1.67
CA GLY A 99 -12.56 13.31 1.42
C GLY A 99 -11.42 12.54 2.05
N LEU A 100 -10.22 13.05 1.84
CA LEU A 100 -8.97 12.52 2.39
C LEU A 100 -8.21 13.66 3.07
N ASP A 101 -7.89 13.50 4.35
CA ASP A 101 -6.94 14.35 5.05
C ASP A 101 -5.58 13.69 5.11
N ILE A 102 -4.51 14.50 5.15
CA ILE A 102 -3.16 14.01 5.37
C ILE A 102 -2.74 14.36 6.80
N MET A 103 -2.41 13.35 7.59
CA MET A 103 -1.81 13.51 8.91
C MET A 103 -0.31 13.67 8.77
N LEU A 104 0.16 14.90 8.85
CA LEU A 104 1.56 15.26 8.65
C LEU A 104 2.45 14.98 9.87
N ASN A 105 1.89 14.80 11.06
CA ASN A 105 2.63 14.56 12.30
C ASN A 105 3.73 15.61 12.59
N GLY A 106 3.50 16.86 12.20
CA GLY A 106 4.47 17.95 12.35
C GLY A 106 5.57 18.00 11.29
N ILE A 107 5.51 17.16 10.26
CA ILE A 107 6.48 17.12 9.17
C ILE A 107 6.14 18.19 8.13
N ASP A 108 7.13 18.97 7.71
CA ASP A 108 7.02 19.86 6.55
C ASP A 108 7.32 19.07 5.26
N ILE A 109 6.30 18.91 4.41
CA ILE A 109 6.41 18.21 3.13
C ILE A 109 6.65 19.13 1.93
N LYS A 110 6.69 20.46 2.17
CA LYS A 110 6.81 21.43 1.07
C LYS A 110 8.12 21.25 0.29
N ASN A 111 8.00 21.06 -1.03
CA ASN A 111 9.09 20.77 -1.95
C ASN A 111 9.87 19.48 -1.63
N LYS A 112 9.39 18.62 -0.72
CA LYS A 112 10.04 17.36 -0.40
C LYS A 112 9.63 16.24 -1.33
N THR A 113 10.55 15.31 -1.58
CA THR A 113 10.26 14.06 -2.30
C THR A 113 9.41 13.15 -1.42
N ILE A 114 8.34 12.60 -2.01
CA ILE A 114 7.43 11.67 -1.32
C ILE A 114 7.55 10.29 -1.95
N LEU A 115 7.72 9.26 -1.12
CA LEU A 115 7.51 7.87 -1.51
C LEU A 115 6.20 7.37 -0.91
N MET A 116 5.22 7.12 -1.76
CA MET A 116 3.96 6.50 -1.35
C MET A 116 4.14 4.98 -1.31
N VAL A 117 3.79 4.32 -0.19
CA VAL A 117 4.05 2.88 0.04
C VAL A 117 2.77 2.15 0.38
N ASP A 118 2.51 1.05 -0.33
CA ASP A 118 1.41 0.11 -0.04
C ASP A 118 1.81 -1.33 -0.41
N ASP A 119 1.03 -2.31 0.02
CA ASP A 119 1.23 -3.71 -0.36
C ASP A 119 0.61 -4.04 -1.72
N ILE A 120 -0.57 -3.51 -2.02
CA ILE A 120 -1.28 -3.81 -3.27
C ILE A 120 -1.91 -2.57 -3.88
N ILE A 121 -1.76 -2.45 -5.19
CA ILE A 121 -2.51 -1.48 -6.00
C ILE A 121 -3.35 -2.25 -7.02
N ALA A 122 -4.69 -2.09 -6.93
CA ALA A 122 -5.61 -2.52 -7.98
C ALA A 122 -5.86 -1.34 -8.94
N TYR A 123 -6.99 -0.65 -8.87
CA TYR A 123 -7.28 0.53 -9.71
C TYR A 123 -6.47 1.79 -9.38
N GLY A 124 -5.79 1.83 -8.25
CA GLY A 124 -4.93 2.95 -7.86
C GLY A 124 -5.64 4.14 -7.22
N GLY A 125 -6.93 4.05 -6.91
CA GLY A 125 -7.71 5.18 -6.38
C GLY A 125 -7.14 5.75 -5.08
N SER A 126 -6.70 4.93 -4.12
CA SER A 126 -6.10 5.42 -2.87
C SER A 126 -4.82 6.22 -3.11
N MET A 127 -3.99 5.76 -4.06
CA MET A 127 -2.77 6.47 -4.47
C MET A 127 -3.08 7.75 -5.23
N PHE A 128 -4.06 7.73 -6.15
CA PHE A 128 -4.47 8.90 -6.91
C PHE A 128 -4.94 10.06 -5.99
N TYR A 129 -5.90 9.79 -5.11
CA TYR A 129 -6.40 10.82 -4.17
C TYR A 129 -5.34 11.26 -3.17
N GLY A 130 -4.49 10.34 -2.71
CA GLY A 130 -3.35 10.68 -1.85
C GLY A 130 -2.35 11.61 -2.55
N ALA A 131 -1.94 11.27 -3.78
CA ALA A 131 -1.02 12.08 -4.58
C ALA A 131 -1.58 13.48 -4.86
N LYS A 132 -2.88 13.57 -5.19
CA LYS A 132 -3.56 14.86 -5.39
C LYS A 132 -3.51 15.73 -4.12
N ALA A 133 -3.89 15.18 -2.97
CA ALA A 133 -3.86 15.89 -1.70
C ALA A 133 -2.44 16.32 -1.29
N LEU A 134 -1.43 15.47 -1.51
CA LEU A 134 -0.02 15.82 -1.26
C LEU A 134 0.46 16.96 -2.16
N LYS A 135 0.07 16.97 -3.44
CA LYS A 135 0.37 18.08 -4.37
C LYS A 135 -0.31 19.38 -3.96
N GLU A 136 -1.55 19.34 -3.49
CA GLU A 136 -2.26 20.52 -2.96
C GLU A 136 -1.56 21.11 -1.72
N LEU A 137 -0.89 20.27 -0.91
CA LEU A 137 -0.05 20.70 0.22
C LEU A 137 1.35 21.16 -0.20
N GLY A 138 1.69 21.12 -1.49
CA GLY A 138 2.94 21.66 -2.04
C GLY A 138 4.13 20.74 -1.96
N CYS A 139 3.96 19.42 -1.89
CA CYS A 139 5.08 18.49 -1.96
C CYS A 139 5.81 18.58 -3.31
N GLY A 140 7.04 18.09 -3.32
CA GLY A 140 7.87 17.95 -4.52
C GLY A 140 7.48 16.75 -5.39
N ASP A 141 8.47 15.99 -5.84
CA ASP A 141 8.22 14.81 -6.66
C ASP A 141 7.59 13.67 -5.85
N ILE A 142 6.68 12.95 -6.47
CA ILE A 142 6.03 11.78 -5.90
C ILE A 142 6.50 10.53 -6.63
N TYR A 143 6.87 9.52 -5.87
CA TYR A 143 7.16 8.16 -6.30
C TYR A 143 6.21 7.22 -5.59
N ILE A 144 5.93 6.07 -6.19
CA ILE A 144 5.04 5.06 -5.64
C ILE A 144 5.81 3.75 -5.55
N TYR A 145 5.68 3.07 -4.44
CA TYR A 145 6.06 1.66 -4.29
C TYR A 145 4.84 0.85 -3.91
N ALA A 146 4.65 -0.27 -4.59
CA ALA A 146 3.73 -1.31 -4.15
C ALA A 146 4.32 -2.68 -4.44
N THR A 147 4.23 -3.59 -3.47
CA THR A 147 4.72 -4.95 -3.64
C THR A 147 3.99 -5.64 -4.78
N HIS A 148 2.67 -5.51 -4.84
CA HIS A 148 1.82 -6.10 -5.86
C HIS A 148 1.03 -5.01 -6.60
N VAL A 149 1.12 -4.99 -7.92
CA VAL A 149 0.33 -4.07 -8.76
C VAL A 149 -0.48 -4.90 -9.75
N GLU A 150 -1.81 -4.79 -9.68
CA GLU A 150 -2.71 -5.48 -10.59
C GLU A 150 -2.81 -4.75 -11.95
N ASN A 151 -3.11 -5.51 -13.01
CA ASN A 151 -3.32 -4.92 -14.34
C ASN A 151 -4.51 -3.95 -14.41
N SER A 152 -5.46 -4.06 -13.48
CA SER A 152 -6.57 -3.13 -13.30
C SER A 152 -6.15 -1.67 -13.03
N ILE A 153 -4.88 -1.43 -12.68
CA ILE A 153 -4.32 -0.07 -12.59
C ILE A 153 -4.45 0.70 -13.91
N LEU A 154 -4.43 -0.01 -15.05
CA LEU A 154 -4.60 0.57 -16.39
C LEU A 154 -6.03 1.09 -16.66
N GLU A 155 -7.01 0.64 -15.88
CA GLU A 155 -8.40 1.07 -15.96
C GLU A 155 -8.70 2.24 -15.02
N GLY A 156 -7.73 2.58 -14.13
CA GLY A 156 -7.84 3.64 -13.14
C GLY A 156 -7.31 4.98 -13.63
N GLU A 157 -7.52 6.03 -12.83
CA GLU A 157 -7.07 7.40 -13.15
C GLU A 157 -5.59 7.64 -12.82
N LEU A 158 -4.93 6.72 -12.07
CA LEU A 158 -3.61 6.95 -11.52
C LEU A 158 -2.54 7.09 -12.61
N ILE A 159 -2.50 6.16 -13.57
CA ILE A 159 -1.44 6.10 -14.59
C ILE A 159 -1.37 7.37 -15.44
N ASP A 160 -2.50 7.87 -15.87
CA ASP A 160 -2.60 9.04 -16.76
C ASP A 160 -2.65 10.38 -16.00
N SER A 161 -2.57 10.33 -14.67
CA SER A 161 -2.74 11.52 -13.82
C SER A 161 -1.60 12.55 -13.92
N GLY A 162 -0.40 12.12 -14.29
CA GLY A 162 0.81 12.96 -14.26
C GLY A 162 1.24 13.38 -12.85
N LEU A 163 0.67 12.83 -11.79
CA LEU A 163 0.92 13.23 -10.40
C LEU A 163 2.20 12.63 -9.82
N PHE A 164 2.74 11.57 -10.40
CA PHE A 164 3.93 10.87 -9.91
C PHE A 164 4.97 10.66 -11.03
N LYS A 165 6.19 10.36 -10.65
CA LYS A 165 7.32 10.16 -11.58
C LYS A 165 7.47 8.68 -12.00
N LYS A 166 7.37 7.76 -11.05
CA LYS A 166 7.64 6.34 -11.28
C LYS A 166 6.89 5.48 -10.26
N ILE A 167 6.46 4.29 -10.69
CA ILE A 167 6.01 3.21 -9.82
C ILE A 167 7.11 2.17 -9.75
N PHE A 168 7.50 1.81 -8.53
CA PHE A 168 8.34 0.68 -8.22
C PHE A 168 7.47 -0.48 -7.78
N THR A 169 7.76 -1.66 -8.27
CA THR A 169 7.06 -2.89 -7.88
C THR A 169 8.01 -4.08 -7.95
N THR A 170 7.65 -5.18 -7.32
CA THR A 170 8.40 -6.43 -7.41
C THR A 170 8.23 -7.15 -8.75
N GLY A 171 7.31 -6.67 -9.60
CA GLY A 171 6.99 -7.30 -10.88
C GLY A 171 6.14 -8.56 -10.73
N SER A 172 5.48 -8.75 -9.59
CA SER A 172 4.70 -9.97 -9.33
C SER A 172 3.49 -10.12 -10.25
N LEU A 173 2.87 -9.02 -10.70
CA LEU A 173 1.69 -9.03 -11.57
C LEU A 173 1.83 -8.06 -12.75
N PHE A 174 2.29 -6.85 -12.51
CA PHE A 174 2.40 -5.78 -13.49
C PHE A 174 3.86 -5.51 -13.87
N ASN A 175 4.17 -5.65 -15.14
CA ASN A 175 5.49 -5.41 -15.72
C ASN A 175 5.39 -4.38 -16.84
N LYS A 176 5.62 -3.11 -16.53
CA LYS A 176 5.73 -2.04 -17.52
C LYS A 176 6.88 -1.12 -17.22
#